data_30ae20516254fb8b19898d8edcd9862a
#
_entry.id   30ae20516254fb8b19898d8edcd9862a
#
_cell.length_a   1.000
_cell.length_b   1.000
_cell.length_c   1.000
_cell.angle_alpha   90.00
_cell.angle_beta   90.00
_cell.angle_gamma   90.00
#
_symmetry.space_group_name_H-M   'P 1'
#
loop_
_entity.id
_entity.type
_entity.pdbx_description
1 polymer ?
#
loop_
_entity_poly.entity_id
_entity_poly.type
_entity_poly.pdbx_seq_one_letter_code
_entity_poly.pdbx_strand_id
1 'polypeptide(L)'
;MARRTVRTKRKIARSRLPLQQELGLDTEGRYFDLRGLFNKLNARHFGNRLRGYKVVWGRKYRERPKEYFIFGTIQEEDRVIRINPWLDQRFVPLWFLEYILYHEMLHAVVPDKVRGNGRRCVHTEEFNRREREFRFYKRARRWEEENLARFLR
;
A
#
# COMPACT_ATOMS: atom_id res chain seq x y z
N MET A 1 5.38 -28.32 -40.10
CA MET A 1 5.84 -26.90 -40.22
C MET A 1 5.55 -26.18 -38.93
N ALA A 2 6.59 -25.96 -38.12
CA ALA A 2 6.45 -25.32 -36.82
C ALA A 2 6.59 -23.78 -36.98
N ARG A 3 5.57 -23.04 -36.57
CA ARG A 3 5.60 -21.59 -36.53
C ARG A 3 6.33 -21.13 -35.27
N ARG A 4 7.52 -20.56 -35.46
CA ARG A 4 8.32 -19.91 -34.44
C ARG A 4 7.67 -18.59 -34.03
N THR A 5 7.13 -18.51 -32.81
CA THR A 5 6.63 -17.27 -32.24
C THR A 5 7.82 -16.48 -31.67
N VAL A 6 8.16 -15.38 -32.28
CA VAL A 6 9.20 -14.47 -31.78
C VAL A 6 8.63 -13.69 -30.61
N ARG A 7 9.13 -14.02 -29.42
CA ARG A 7 8.78 -13.31 -28.16
C ARG A 7 9.66 -12.07 -28.04
N THR A 8 9.13 -10.93 -28.47
CA THR A 8 9.80 -9.64 -28.31
C THR A 8 9.82 -9.25 -26.82
N LYS A 9 10.99 -9.33 -26.21
CA LYS A 9 11.21 -8.76 -24.86
C LYS A 9 11.11 -7.24 -24.97
N ARG A 10 10.00 -6.65 -24.56
CA ARG A 10 9.93 -5.19 -24.34
C ARG A 10 10.89 -4.85 -23.20
N LYS A 11 12.00 -4.21 -23.48
CA LYS A 11 12.81 -3.46 -22.53
C LYS A 11 11.90 -2.36 -21.97
N ILE A 12 11.48 -2.52 -20.73
CA ILE A 12 10.85 -1.41 -19.98
C ILE A 12 11.98 -0.39 -19.79
N ALA A 13 11.92 0.70 -20.55
CA ALA A 13 12.78 1.83 -20.32
C ALA A 13 12.54 2.31 -18.88
N ARG A 14 13.57 2.29 -18.04
CA ARG A 14 13.57 2.98 -16.75
C ARG A 14 13.40 4.46 -17.08
N SER A 15 12.17 4.96 -17.09
CA SER A 15 11.92 6.39 -17.11
C SER A 15 12.54 6.95 -15.85
N ARG A 16 13.54 7.82 -15.98
CA ARG A 16 14.02 8.63 -14.87
C ARG A 16 12.82 9.36 -14.32
N LEU A 17 12.51 9.07 -13.05
CA LEU A 17 11.47 9.77 -12.34
C LEU A 17 11.77 11.27 -12.36
N PRO A 18 10.77 12.14 -12.53
CA PRO A 18 10.97 13.57 -12.42
C PRO A 18 11.68 13.94 -11.11
N LEU A 19 12.51 14.97 -11.14
CA LEU A 19 13.31 15.42 -9.99
C LEU A 19 12.47 15.64 -8.71
N GLN A 20 11.20 16.00 -8.88
CA GLN A 20 10.22 16.14 -7.80
C GLN A 20 9.93 14.82 -7.06
N GLN A 21 9.97 13.67 -7.74
CA GLN A 21 9.82 12.35 -7.13
C GLN A 21 11.07 11.93 -6.35
N GLU A 22 12.24 12.36 -6.77
CA GLU A 22 13.50 12.13 -6.05
C GLU A 22 13.58 12.96 -4.76
N LEU A 23 12.93 14.12 -4.71
CA LEU A 23 12.89 15.00 -3.54
C LEU A 23 11.83 14.65 -2.49
N GLY A 24 11.07 13.57 -2.69
CA GLY A 24 10.07 13.08 -1.74
C GLY A 24 8.78 13.91 -1.66
N LEU A 25 8.52 14.76 -2.65
CA LEU A 25 7.31 15.57 -2.74
C LEU A 25 6.03 14.74 -2.99
N ASP A 26 6.19 13.49 -3.43
CA ASP A 26 5.07 12.55 -3.61
C ASP A 26 4.48 12.03 -2.29
N THR A 27 5.03 12.40 -1.16
CA THR A 27 4.48 12.07 0.17
C THR A 27 3.41 13.05 0.61
N GLU A 28 3.44 14.27 0.10
CA GLU A 28 2.47 15.31 0.42
C GLU A 28 1.26 15.19 -0.50
N GLY A 29 0.11 14.89 0.09
CA GLY A 29 -1.18 14.98 -0.55
C GLY A 29 -1.83 16.33 -0.36
N ARG A 30 -3.04 16.48 -0.88
CA ARG A 30 -3.86 17.68 -0.65
C ARG A 30 -4.36 17.79 0.79
N TYR A 31 -4.65 16.64 1.41
CA TYR A 31 -5.22 16.55 2.76
C TYR A 31 -4.32 15.85 3.76
N PHE A 32 -3.41 14.98 3.30
CA PHE A 32 -2.62 14.14 4.18
C PHE A 32 -1.14 14.12 3.78
N ASP A 33 -0.27 14.12 4.79
CA ASP A 33 1.17 13.88 4.66
C ASP A 33 1.50 12.44 5.06
N LEU A 34 1.82 11.60 4.08
CA LEU A 34 2.14 10.19 4.32
C LEU A 34 3.46 10.01 5.09
N ARG A 35 4.43 10.89 4.89
CA ARG A 35 5.73 10.79 5.58
C ARG A 35 5.56 10.99 7.07
N GLY A 36 4.83 12.01 7.47
CA GLY A 36 4.53 12.28 8.88
C GLY A 36 3.78 11.14 9.53
N LEU A 37 2.78 10.59 8.84
CA LEU A 37 2.01 9.43 9.31
C LEU A 37 2.88 8.17 9.44
N PHE A 38 3.70 7.88 8.45
CA PHE A 38 4.63 6.74 8.49
C PHE A 38 5.58 6.84 9.67
N ASN A 39 6.22 7.98 9.87
CA ASN A 39 7.16 8.19 10.98
C ASN A 39 6.49 7.99 12.34
N LYS A 40 5.28 8.53 12.50
CA LYS A 40 4.47 8.37 13.73
C LYS A 40 4.15 6.89 14.01
N LEU A 41 3.67 6.16 12.99
CA LEU A 41 3.33 4.75 13.14
C LEU A 41 4.57 3.88 13.36
N ASN A 42 5.68 4.17 12.68
CA ASN A 42 6.93 3.47 12.83
C ASN A 42 7.48 3.61 14.25
N ALA A 43 7.49 4.81 14.81
CA ALA A 43 7.89 5.04 16.20
C ALA A 43 6.96 4.32 17.17
N ARG A 44 5.65 4.41 16.98
CA ARG A 44 4.67 3.92 17.95
C ARG A 44 4.50 2.40 17.95
N HIS A 45 4.51 1.77 16.77
CA HIS A 45 4.17 0.35 16.62
C HIS A 45 5.33 -0.54 16.22
N PHE A 46 6.39 0.02 15.65
CA PHE A 46 7.50 -0.75 15.10
C PHE A 46 8.86 -0.38 15.69
N GLY A 47 8.90 0.46 16.74
CA GLY A 47 10.14 0.86 17.41
C GLY A 47 11.17 1.47 16.46
N ASN A 48 10.74 2.21 15.45
CA ASN A 48 11.55 2.81 14.39
C ASN A 48 12.40 1.80 13.58
N ARG A 49 11.98 0.54 13.53
CA ARG A 49 12.71 -0.54 12.83
C ARG A 49 12.55 -0.51 11.30
N LEU A 50 11.51 0.13 10.79
CA LEU A 50 11.26 0.26 9.35
C LEU A 50 12.14 1.38 8.77
N ARG A 51 13.41 1.06 8.54
CA ARG A 51 14.39 2.02 8.01
C ARG A 51 14.52 1.90 6.50
N GLY A 52 14.73 3.04 5.82
CA GLY A 52 14.92 3.08 4.37
C GLY A 52 13.65 2.85 3.55
N TYR A 53 12.47 2.82 4.18
CA TYR A 53 11.21 2.76 3.47
C TYR A 53 10.81 4.13 2.93
N LYS A 54 10.38 4.14 1.67
CA LYS A 54 9.70 5.28 1.05
C LYS A 54 8.21 5.04 1.13
N VAL A 55 7.46 6.06 1.51
CA VAL A 55 6.01 6.06 1.47
C VAL A 55 5.55 7.16 0.53
N VAL A 56 4.76 6.80 -0.47
CA VAL A 56 4.37 7.71 -1.54
C VAL A 56 2.91 7.50 -1.93
N TRP A 57 2.29 8.55 -2.46
CA TRP A 57 1.03 8.40 -3.18
C TRP A 57 1.28 7.67 -4.50
N GLY A 58 0.43 6.70 -4.81
CA GLY A 58 0.48 5.97 -6.07
C GLY A 58 0.02 6.83 -7.24
N ARG A 59 0.06 6.25 -8.44
CA ARG A 59 -0.44 6.91 -9.65
C ARG A 59 -1.97 6.95 -9.63
N LYS A 60 -2.57 8.10 -9.91
CA LYS A 60 -4.01 8.20 -10.16
C LYS A 60 -4.35 7.47 -11.45
N TYR A 61 -5.29 6.54 -11.35
CA TYR A 61 -5.91 5.93 -12.52
C TYR A 61 -6.98 6.88 -13.08
N ARG A 62 -7.15 6.89 -14.39
CA ARG A 62 -8.19 7.70 -15.05
C ARG A 62 -9.59 7.20 -14.72
N GLU A 63 -9.74 5.88 -14.58
CA GLU A 63 -11.01 5.22 -14.31
C GLU A 63 -10.97 4.50 -12.96
N ARG A 64 -12.10 4.52 -12.27
CA ARG A 64 -12.26 3.75 -11.03
C ARG A 64 -12.44 2.27 -11.36
N PRO A 65 -11.93 1.36 -10.53
CA PRO A 65 -12.19 -0.07 -10.69
C PRO A 65 -13.68 -0.37 -10.47
N LYS A 66 -14.16 -1.48 -11.06
CA LYS A 66 -15.56 -1.89 -10.96
C LYS A 66 -15.84 -2.83 -9.79
N GLU A 67 -14.90 -3.71 -9.46
CA GLU A 67 -15.15 -4.85 -8.58
C GLU A 67 -14.40 -4.77 -7.24
N TYR A 68 -13.17 -4.29 -7.25
CA TYR A 68 -12.34 -4.22 -6.05
C TYR A 68 -11.46 -2.97 -6.04
N PHE A 69 -11.13 -2.52 -4.86
CA PHE A 69 -10.29 -1.34 -4.67
C PHE A 69 -9.06 -1.69 -3.83
N ILE A 70 -7.89 -1.37 -4.36
CA ILE A 70 -6.62 -1.55 -3.64
C ILE A 70 -6.28 -0.24 -2.95
N PHE A 71 -6.33 -0.23 -1.63
CA PHE A 71 -6.05 0.94 -0.80
C PHE A 71 -4.56 1.26 -0.69
N GLY A 72 -3.72 0.23 -0.63
CA GLY A 72 -2.28 0.35 -0.56
C GLY A 72 -1.56 -0.88 -1.09
N THR A 73 -0.28 -0.76 -1.29
CA THR A 73 0.62 -1.84 -1.66
C THR A 73 1.99 -1.62 -1.05
N ILE A 74 2.70 -2.70 -0.74
CA ILE A 74 4.11 -2.66 -0.40
C ILE A 74 4.93 -3.45 -1.41
N GLN A 75 6.07 -2.91 -1.76
CA GLN A 75 7.10 -3.57 -2.56
C GLN A 75 8.35 -3.66 -1.68
N GLU A 76 8.54 -4.81 -1.05
CA GLU A 76 9.57 -5.02 -0.04
C GLU A 76 10.99 -4.92 -0.59
N GLU A 77 11.22 -5.43 -1.81
CA GLU A 77 12.52 -5.41 -2.48
C GLU A 77 13.04 -3.99 -2.67
N ASP A 78 12.16 -3.06 -3.03
CA ASP A 78 12.48 -1.66 -3.22
C ASP A 78 12.23 -0.81 -1.95
N ARG A 79 11.66 -1.40 -0.91
CA ARG A 79 11.21 -0.72 0.31
C ARG A 79 10.31 0.47 0.03
N VAL A 80 9.28 0.26 -0.78
CA VAL A 80 8.33 1.30 -1.17
C VAL A 80 6.92 0.89 -0.78
N ILE A 81 6.26 1.74 -0.01
CA ILE A 81 4.82 1.66 0.28
C ILE A 81 4.12 2.70 -0.58
N ARG A 82 3.10 2.26 -1.33
CA ARG A 82 2.28 3.14 -2.15
C ARG A 82 0.86 3.14 -1.63
N ILE A 83 0.33 4.31 -1.35
CA ILE A 83 -1.06 4.49 -0.93
C ILE A 83 -1.86 5.00 -2.12
N ASN A 84 -3.06 4.45 -2.29
CA ASN A 84 -3.91 4.84 -3.40
C ASN A 84 -4.31 6.32 -3.28
N PRO A 85 -4.03 7.16 -4.29
CA PRO A 85 -4.28 8.60 -4.23
C PRO A 85 -5.77 8.96 -4.14
N TRP A 86 -6.68 8.05 -4.42
CA TRP A 86 -8.11 8.23 -4.16
C TRP A 86 -8.44 8.33 -2.66
N LEU A 87 -7.50 7.97 -1.76
CA LEU A 87 -7.64 8.17 -0.32
C LEU A 87 -7.31 9.60 0.11
N ASP A 88 -6.65 10.39 -0.73
CA ASP A 88 -6.33 11.79 -0.43
C ASP A 88 -7.55 12.69 -0.67
N GLN A 89 -8.59 12.47 0.12
CA GLN A 89 -9.86 13.17 0.04
C GLN A 89 -10.37 13.57 1.43
N ARG A 90 -11.07 14.71 1.49
CA ARG A 90 -11.57 15.31 2.75
C ARG A 90 -12.48 14.37 3.55
N PHE A 91 -13.25 13.50 2.88
CA PHE A 91 -14.17 12.58 3.57
C PHE A 91 -13.49 11.34 4.16
N VAL A 92 -12.25 11.07 3.76
CA VAL A 92 -11.47 9.94 4.28
C VAL A 92 -10.95 10.31 5.66
N PRO A 93 -11.29 9.56 6.72
CA PRO A 93 -10.80 9.86 8.05
C PRO A 93 -9.30 9.58 8.18
N LEU A 94 -8.58 10.42 8.91
CA LEU A 94 -7.15 10.22 9.19
C LEU A 94 -6.86 8.84 9.80
N TRP A 95 -7.66 8.41 10.77
CA TRP A 95 -7.49 7.11 11.42
C TRP A 95 -7.69 5.91 10.48
N PHE A 96 -8.48 6.07 9.39
CA PHE A 96 -8.60 5.05 8.35
C PHE A 96 -7.32 4.97 7.50
N LEU A 97 -6.77 6.12 7.12
CA LEU A 97 -5.49 6.18 6.41
C LEU A 97 -4.35 5.62 7.27
N GLU A 98 -4.34 5.91 8.58
CA GLU A 98 -3.41 5.30 9.53
C GLU A 98 -3.54 3.78 9.56
N TYR A 99 -4.75 3.25 9.51
CA TYR A 99 -5.00 1.80 9.45
C TYR A 99 -4.43 1.18 8.17
N ILE A 100 -4.71 1.77 7.00
CA ILE A 100 -4.21 1.27 5.72
C ILE A 100 -2.66 1.28 5.73
N LEU A 101 -2.07 2.37 6.17
CA LEU A 101 -0.61 2.48 6.23
C LEU A 101 -0.01 1.46 7.22
N TYR A 102 -0.63 1.27 8.38
CA TYR A 102 -0.22 0.25 9.35
C TYR A 102 -0.30 -1.16 8.76
N HIS A 103 -1.36 -1.47 8.00
CA HIS A 103 -1.52 -2.74 7.28
C HIS A 103 -0.33 -3.01 6.35
N GLU A 104 0.02 -2.04 5.51
CA GLU A 104 1.17 -2.18 4.59
C GLU A 104 2.50 -2.30 5.37
N MET A 105 2.66 -1.57 6.46
CA MET A 105 3.85 -1.66 7.31
C MET A 105 3.97 -3.02 8.00
N LEU A 106 2.87 -3.68 8.33
CA LEU A 106 2.88 -5.04 8.87
C LEU A 106 3.49 -6.05 7.91
N HIS A 107 3.26 -5.91 6.60
CA HIS A 107 3.87 -6.77 5.60
C HIS A 107 5.40 -6.70 5.61
N ALA A 108 5.97 -5.57 6.02
CA ALA A 108 7.42 -5.42 6.15
C ALA A 108 8.04 -6.18 7.35
N VAL A 109 7.24 -6.57 8.34
CA VAL A 109 7.74 -7.19 9.58
C VAL A 109 7.16 -8.57 9.85
N VAL A 110 6.07 -8.94 9.20
CA VAL A 110 5.48 -10.27 9.29
C VAL A 110 5.73 -11.01 7.99
N PRO A 111 6.60 -12.03 7.99
CA PRO A 111 6.97 -12.74 6.77
C PRO A 111 5.79 -13.55 6.23
N ASP A 112 5.73 -13.66 4.91
CA ASP A 112 4.81 -14.53 4.22
C ASP A 112 5.12 -16.00 4.55
N LYS A 113 4.09 -16.84 4.45
CA LYS A 113 4.25 -18.30 4.55
C LYS A 113 3.91 -18.96 3.22
N VAL A 114 4.67 -19.97 2.85
CA VAL A 114 4.35 -20.85 1.73
C VAL A 114 3.57 -22.05 2.28
N ARG A 115 2.37 -22.30 1.76
CA ARG A 115 1.57 -23.47 2.10
C ARG A 115 2.11 -24.72 1.41
N GLY A 116 1.72 -25.92 1.89
CA GLY A 116 2.14 -27.19 1.31
C GLY A 116 1.82 -27.38 -0.17
N ASN A 117 0.84 -26.64 -0.71
CA ASN A 117 0.49 -26.59 -2.13
C ASN A 117 1.33 -25.57 -2.95
N GLY A 118 2.38 -24.97 -2.38
CA GLY A 118 3.22 -23.95 -3.00
C GLY A 118 2.60 -22.55 -3.06
N ARG A 119 1.36 -22.36 -2.58
CA ARG A 119 0.72 -21.03 -2.57
C ARG A 119 1.26 -20.14 -1.44
N ARG A 120 1.56 -18.91 -1.80
CA ARG A 120 2.00 -17.87 -0.86
C ARG A 120 0.83 -17.35 -0.06
N CYS A 121 0.99 -17.27 1.26
CA CYS A 121 0.02 -16.67 2.18
C CYS A 121 0.64 -15.41 2.77
N VAL A 122 0.17 -14.25 2.35
CA VAL A 122 0.65 -12.94 2.81
C VAL A 122 -0.04 -12.50 4.10
N HIS A 123 -1.33 -12.78 4.25
CA HIS A 123 -2.10 -12.52 5.47
C HIS A 123 -2.13 -13.78 6.34
N THR A 124 -1.03 -14.05 7.02
CA THR A 124 -0.88 -15.18 7.92
C THR A 124 -1.72 -14.99 9.20
N GLU A 125 -1.86 -16.04 10.02
CA GLU A 125 -2.53 -15.93 11.31
C GLU A 125 -1.88 -14.88 12.23
N GLU A 126 -0.55 -14.83 12.24
CA GLU A 126 0.19 -13.80 12.98
C GLU A 126 -0.09 -12.40 12.45
N PHE A 127 -0.10 -12.21 11.12
CA PHE A 127 -0.45 -10.95 10.51
C PHE A 127 -1.85 -10.49 10.95
N ASN A 128 -2.83 -11.37 10.83
CA ASN A 128 -4.22 -11.08 11.18
C ASN A 128 -4.39 -10.78 12.67
N ARG A 129 -3.63 -11.47 13.54
CA ARG A 129 -3.64 -11.20 14.98
C ARG A 129 -3.11 -9.80 15.27
N ARG A 130 -1.95 -9.45 14.73
CA ARG A 130 -1.32 -8.14 14.92
C ARG A 130 -2.14 -7.02 14.33
N GLU A 131 -2.75 -7.23 13.18
CA GLU A 131 -3.65 -6.25 12.55
C GLU A 131 -4.85 -5.94 13.43
N ARG A 132 -5.46 -6.97 14.03
CA ARG A 132 -6.60 -6.80 14.96
C ARG A 132 -6.24 -6.05 16.24
N GLU A 133 -4.99 -6.04 16.65
CA GLU A 133 -4.50 -5.28 17.80
C GLU A 133 -4.42 -3.76 17.54
N PHE A 134 -4.48 -3.34 16.27
CA PHE A 134 -4.49 -1.93 15.95
C PHE A 134 -5.76 -1.26 16.49
N ARG A 135 -5.58 -0.16 17.23
CA ARG A 135 -6.69 0.49 17.98
C ARG A 135 -7.90 0.86 17.14
N PHE A 136 -7.71 1.14 15.86
CA PHE A 136 -8.79 1.51 14.93
C PHE A 136 -9.27 0.37 14.04
N TYR A 137 -8.78 -0.85 14.22
CA TYR A 137 -9.08 -1.97 13.33
C TYR A 137 -10.58 -2.16 13.09
N LYS A 138 -11.37 -2.36 14.16
CA LYS A 138 -12.82 -2.59 14.03
C LYS A 138 -13.54 -1.42 13.36
N ARG A 139 -13.15 -0.19 13.71
CA ARG A 139 -13.72 1.03 13.15
C ARG A 139 -13.35 1.17 11.68
N ALA A 140 -12.11 0.85 11.31
CA ALA A 140 -11.62 0.91 9.95
C ALA A 140 -12.32 -0.11 9.04
N ARG A 141 -12.47 -1.35 9.51
CA ARG A 141 -13.18 -2.40 8.77
C ARG A 141 -14.64 -2.02 8.49
N ARG A 142 -15.34 -1.48 9.49
CA ARG A 142 -16.71 -1.00 9.31
C ARG A 142 -16.78 0.16 8.33
N TRP A 143 -15.90 1.13 8.47
CA TRP A 143 -15.87 2.28 7.58
C TRP A 143 -15.56 1.87 6.13
N GLU A 144 -14.66 0.91 5.93
CA GLU A 144 -14.37 0.34 4.62
C GLU A 144 -15.63 -0.26 3.98
N GLU A 145 -16.35 -1.11 4.70
CA GLU A 145 -17.59 -1.73 4.23
C GLU A 145 -18.64 -0.68 3.84
N GLU A 146 -18.82 0.35 4.67
CA GLU A 146 -19.80 1.42 4.45
C GLU A 146 -19.43 2.36 3.29
N ASN A 147 -18.14 2.51 2.98
CA ASN A 147 -17.65 3.52 2.03
C ASN A 147 -17.00 2.94 0.77
N LEU A 148 -16.81 1.64 0.67
CA LEU A 148 -16.14 1.00 -0.47
C LEU A 148 -16.77 1.42 -1.82
N ALA A 149 -18.09 1.49 -1.89
CA ALA A 149 -18.82 1.89 -3.09
C ALA A 149 -18.45 3.31 -3.59
N ARG A 150 -17.93 4.18 -2.72
CA ARG A 150 -17.49 5.53 -3.11
C ARG A 150 -16.19 5.53 -3.92
N PHE A 151 -15.42 4.45 -3.86
CA PHE A 151 -14.17 4.26 -4.59
C PHE A 151 -14.35 3.42 -5.86
N LEU A 152 -15.45 2.69 -5.96
CA LEU A 152 -15.80 1.90 -7.13
C LEU A 152 -16.62 2.73 -8.14
N ARG A 153 -16.66 2.25 -9.40
CA ARG A 153 -17.44 2.85 -10.48
C ARG A 153 -18.88 2.33 -10.49
#